data_8b844cdf0a6b2edc4ff90861caabc87f
#
_entry.id   8b844cdf0a6b2edc4ff90861caabc87f
#
_cell.length_a   1.000
_cell.length_b   1.000
_cell.length_c   1.000
_cell.angle_alpha   90.00
_cell.angle_beta   90.00
_cell.angle_gamma   90.00
#
_symmetry.space_group_name_H-M   'P 1'
#
loop_
_entity.id
_entity.type
_entity.pdbx_description
1 polymer ?
#
loop_
_entity_poly.entity_id
_entity_poly.type
_entity_poly.pdbx_seq_one_letter_code
_entity_poly.pdbx_strand_id
1 'polypeptide(L)'
;GPIDDISDCSNGSKLEVYCVLSNPEDILKTPDEEYFIVSEFAGVKPYEEPKQGSLALFNLNTKKREELGIRFGSNVWGDPKCERKDLRFGPHGIDLNKRYDGSHQLAVVNHYPEESVEFFELVFEENWFLVWRGCVSVPEEYYINDVTVESSGSFFTTHMYPRDISIN
;
A
#
# COMPACT_ATOMS: atom_id res chain seq x y z
N GLY A 1 -21.12 12.94 15.50
CA GLY A 1 -22.36 12.21 15.20
C GLY A 1 -22.16 10.73 15.51
N PRO A 2 -23.23 9.94 15.71
CA PRO A 2 -23.04 8.50 15.89
C PRO A 2 -22.35 7.91 14.66
N ILE A 3 -21.37 7.04 14.88
CA ILE A 3 -20.77 6.23 13.81
C ILE A 3 -21.83 5.18 13.48
N ASP A 4 -22.42 5.28 12.30
CA ASP A 4 -23.28 4.20 11.81
C ASP A 4 -22.41 2.97 11.56
N ASP A 5 -22.76 1.87 12.21
CA ASP A 5 -22.11 0.59 11.97
C ASP A 5 -22.48 0.11 10.56
N ILE A 6 -21.54 0.22 9.61
CA ILE A 6 -21.69 -0.26 8.23
C ILE A 6 -21.40 -1.78 8.18
N SER A 7 -22.07 -2.52 9.05
CA SER A 7 -21.98 -3.99 9.06
C SER A 7 -22.83 -4.65 7.96
N ASP A 8 -23.68 -3.89 7.30
CA ASP A 8 -24.56 -4.39 6.24
C ASP A 8 -23.93 -4.22 4.86
N CYS A 9 -23.41 -5.31 4.31
CA CYS A 9 -22.87 -5.40 2.94
C CYS A 9 -23.97 -5.58 1.89
N SER A 10 -25.16 -5.02 2.12
CA SER A 10 -26.26 -5.08 1.15
C SER A 10 -26.06 -4.11 -0.01
N ASN A 11 -26.37 -4.59 -1.22
CA ASN A 11 -26.36 -3.75 -2.40
C ASN A 11 -27.44 -2.68 -2.35
N GLY A 12 -27.06 -1.43 -2.59
CA GLY A 12 -28.01 -0.35 -2.84
C GLY A 12 -28.62 -0.42 -4.25
N SER A 13 -29.66 0.36 -4.51
CA SER A 13 -30.33 0.39 -5.82
C SER A 13 -29.44 0.86 -6.98
N LYS A 14 -28.30 1.49 -6.70
CA LYS A 14 -27.36 2.06 -7.70
C LYS A 14 -25.88 1.69 -7.45
N LEU A 15 -25.59 1.00 -6.35
CA LEU A 15 -24.23 0.65 -5.93
C LEU A 15 -24.16 -0.81 -5.57
N GLU A 16 -23.12 -1.48 -6.08
CA GLU A 16 -22.72 -2.79 -5.62
C GLU A 16 -21.65 -2.64 -4.53
N VAL A 17 -21.83 -3.31 -3.41
CA VAL A 17 -20.94 -3.26 -2.24
C VAL A 17 -20.20 -4.57 -2.08
N TYR A 18 -18.89 -4.50 -1.95
CA TYR A 18 -18.01 -5.65 -1.76
C TYR A 18 -17.23 -5.52 -0.45
N CYS A 19 -17.58 -6.33 0.55
CA CYS A 19 -16.97 -6.32 1.88
C CYS A 19 -15.94 -7.45 2.07
N VAL A 20 -15.21 -7.79 1.02
CA VAL A 20 -14.22 -8.87 1.05
C VAL A 20 -12.81 -8.40 1.44
N LEU A 21 -12.60 -7.10 1.54
CA LEU A 21 -11.33 -6.46 1.87
C LEU A 21 -11.30 -6.07 3.34
N SER A 22 -10.10 -6.07 3.92
CA SER A 22 -9.88 -5.70 5.33
C SER A 22 -9.37 -4.26 5.41
N ASN A 23 -10.24 -3.34 5.84
CA ASN A 23 -9.93 -1.91 6.00
C ASN A 23 -9.15 -1.32 4.79
N PRO A 24 -9.73 -1.38 3.57
CA PRO A 24 -9.07 -0.89 2.37
C PRO A 24 -8.89 0.63 2.47
N GLU A 25 -7.68 1.10 2.19
CA GLU A 25 -7.34 2.52 2.30
C GLU A 25 -7.07 3.15 0.95
N ASP A 26 -6.31 2.47 0.08
CA ASP A 26 -5.99 2.96 -1.25
C ASP A 26 -6.07 1.84 -2.30
N ILE A 27 -6.26 2.23 -3.58
CA ILE A 27 -6.62 1.31 -4.65
C ILE A 27 -6.03 1.75 -6.00
N LEU A 28 -5.39 0.80 -6.70
CA LEU A 28 -4.80 0.99 -8.03
C LEU A 28 -5.23 -0.13 -8.97
N LYS A 29 -5.28 0.15 -10.28
CA LYS A 29 -5.43 -0.90 -11.29
C LYS A 29 -4.08 -1.58 -11.60
N THR A 30 -4.12 -2.89 -11.85
CA THR A 30 -3.02 -3.60 -12.51
C THR A 30 -2.89 -3.17 -13.97
N PRO A 31 -1.69 -3.35 -14.60
CA PRO A 31 -1.48 -2.94 -16.00
C PRO A 31 -2.39 -3.61 -17.04
N ASP A 32 -2.91 -4.81 -16.75
CA ASP A 32 -3.89 -5.53 -17.58
C ASP A 32 -5.34 -5.09 -17.32
N GLU A 33 -5.56 -4.25 -16.32
CA GLU A 33 -6.86 -3.77 -15.87
C GLU A 33 -7.83 -4.87 -15.38
N GLU A 34 -7.33 -6.07 -15.06
CA GLU A 34 -8.16 -7.18 -14.58
C GLU A 34 -8.29 -7.23 -13.06
N TYR A 35 -7.40 -6.52 -12.35
CA TYR A 35 -7.39 -6.44 -10.88
C TYR A 35 -7.25 -5.02 -10.37
N PHE A 36 -7.72 -4.82 -9.13
CA PHE A 36 -7.20 -3.75 -8.29
C PHE A 36 -6.13 -4.31 -7.35
N ILE A 37 -5.04 -3.56 -7.17
CA ILE A 37 -4.15 -3.67 -6.01
C ILE A 37 -4.76 -2.80 -4.92
N VAL A 38 -4.90 -3.33 -3.72
CA VAL A 38 -5.52 -2.64 -2.59
C VAL A 38 -4.60 -2.69 -1.39
N SER A 39 -4.36 -1.54 -0.76
CA SER A 39 -3.71 -1.49 0.54
C SER A 39 -4.74 -1.77 1.64
N GLU A 40 -4.50 -2.82 2.43
CA GLU A 40 -5.29 -3.18 3.60
C GLU A 40 -4.58 -2.67 4.85
N PHE A 41 -4.98 -1.48 5.28
CA PHE A 41 -4.34 -0.74 6.35
C PHE A 41 -4.72 -1.29 7.74
N ALA A 42 -3.78 -1.27 8.68
CA ALA A 42 -4.01 -1.87 10.00
C ALA A 42 -3.89 -0.88 11.18
N GLY A 43 -3.49 0.36 10.94
CA GLY A 43 -3.48 1.42 11.94
C GLY A 43 -2.23 2.30 11.95
N VAL A 44 -2.38 3.54 12.42
CA VAL A 44 -1.34 4.54 12.61
C VAL A 44 -1.61 5.41 13.83
N LYS A 45 -0.56 5.79 14.57
CA LYS A 45 -0.68 6.76 15.69
C LYS A 45 -1.11 8.14 15.14
N PRO A 46 -1.84 8.95 15.93
CA PRO A 46 -2.25 8.72 17.32
C PRO A 46 -3.57 7.94 17.47
N TYR A 47 -4.21 7.56 16.38
CA TYR A 47 -5.53 6.91 16.40
C TYR A 47 -5.48 5.45 16.82
N GLU A 48 -4.47 4.72 16.30
CA GLU A 48 -4.25 3.31 16.62
C GLU A 48 -2.75 3.01 16.70
N GLU A 49 -2.38 1.94 17.40
CA GLU A 49 -1.00 1.44 17.34
C GLU A 49 -0.72 0.87 15.94
N PRO A 50 0.45 1.20 15.34
CA PRO A 50 0.84 0.64 14.05
C PRO A 50 0.87 -0.88 14.10
N LYS A 51 0.25 -1.52 13.12
CA LYS A 51 0.15 -2.98 13.00
C LYS A 51 0.52 -3.41 11.59
N GLN A 52 0.79 -4.70 11.46
CA GLN A 52 0.95 -5.30 10.15
C GLN A 52 -0.37 -5.28 9.39
N GLY A 53 -0.34 -4.74 8.16
CA GLY A 53 -1.40 -4.83 7.18
C GLY A 53 -1.01 -5.77 6.04
N SER A 54 -1.64 -5.60 4.88
CA SER A 54 -1.35 -6.39 3.68
C SER A 54 -1.61 -5.61 2.39
N LEU A 55 -1.05 -6.09 1.29
CA LEU A 55 -1.52 -5.75 -0.06
C LEU A 55 -2.31 -6.94 -0.59
N ALA A 56 -3.43 -6.66 -1.23
CA ALA A 56 -4.30 -7.67 -1.80
C ALA A 56 -4.63 -7.35 -3.26
N LEU A 57 -5.04 -8.36 -4.01
CA LEU A 57 -5.69 -8.21 -5.29
C LEU A 57 -7.21 -8.31 -5.12
N PHE A 58 -7.93 -7.45 -5.80
CA PHE A 58 -9.37 -7.59 -5.99
C PHE A 58 -9.63 -7.88 -7.46
N ASN A 59 -10.11 -9.09 -7.76
CA ASN A 59 -10.40 -9.53 -9.12
C ASN A 59 -11.67 -8.86 -9.64
N LEU A 60 -11.56 -8.10 -10.72
CA LEU A 60 -12.67 -7.33 -11.29
C LEU A 60 -13.75 -8.19 -11.97
N ASN A 61 -13.40 -9.41 -12.38
CA ASN A 61 -14.34 -10.34 -13.01
C ASN A 61 -15.09 -11.17 -11.97
N THR A 62 -14.36 -11.79 -11.02
CA THR A 62 -14.95 -12.69 -10.01
C THR A 62 -15.46 -11.95 -8.79
N LYS A 63 -15.08 -10.67 -8.59
CA LYS A 63 -15.40 -9.83 -7.42
C LYS A 63 -14.90 -10.43 -6.11
N LYS A 64 -13.76 -11.11 -6.16
CA LYS A 64 -13.15 -11.77 -5.01
C LYS A 64 -11.81 -11.11 -4.67
N ARG A 65 -11.50 -11.16 -3.39
CA ARG A 65 -10.15 -10.89 -2.88
C ARG A 65 -9.26 -12.10 -3.18
N GLU A 66 -8.07 -11.80 -3.68
CA GLU A 66 -7.00 -12.77 -3.91
C GLU A 66 -5.72 -12.28 -3.20
N GLU A 67 -4.82 -13.19 -2.89
CA GLU A 67 -3.55 -12.87 -2.26
C GLU A 67 -2.57 -12.30 -3.28
N LEU A 68 -1.91 -11.18 -2.95
CA LEU A 68 -0.79 -10.66 -3.71
C LEU A 68 0.51 -11.13 -3.05
N GLY A 69 1.12 -12.17 -3.63
CA GLY A 69 2.38 -12.74 -3.12
C GLY A 69 3.53 -11.72 -3.18
N ILE A 70 4.40 -11.74 -2.16
CA ILE A 70 5.58 -10.88 -2.10
C ILE A 70 6.83 -11.73 -1.92
N ARG A 71 7.88 -11.45 -2.74
CA ARG A 71 9.19 -12.09 -2.67
C ARG A 71 10.25 -11.05 -2.27
N PHE A 72 11.27 -11.48 -1.56
CA PHE A 72 12.45 -10.65 -1.30
C PHE A 72 13.29 -10.55 -2.57
N GLY A 73 13.71 -9.31 -2.91
CA GLY A 73 14.70 -9.02 -3.93
C GLY A 73 15.83 -8.16 -3.38
N SER A 74 16.74 -7.73 -4.24
CA SER A 74 17.82 -6.82 -3.87
C SER A 74 17.33 -5.39 -3.78
N ASN A 75 17.87 -4.62 -2.82
CA ASN A 75 17.64 -3.17 -2.75
C ASN A 75 18.40 -2.47 -3.90
N VAL A 76 17.68 -2.16 -4.95
CA VAL A 76 18.20 -1.50 -6.16
C VAL A 76 17.47 -0.19 -6.49
N TRP A 77 16.35 0.10 -5.80
CA TRP A 77 15.53 1.29 -6.01
C TRP A 77 15.44 2.21 -4.80
N GLY A 78 15.85 1.73 -3.63
CA GLY A 78 15.80 2.48 -2.37
C GLY A 78 17.13 3.09 -1.95
N ASP A 79 17.13 3.68 -0.76
CA ASP A 79 18.37 4.09 -0.09
C ASP A 79 19.17 2.85 0.30
N PRO A 80 20.47 2.76 -0.05
CA PRO A 80 21.33 1.64 0.35
C PRO A 80 21.40 1.41 1.87
N LYS A 81 21.08 2.42 2.68
CA LYS A 81 21.05 2.33 4.16
C LYS A 81 19.71 1.80 4.70
N CYS A 82 18.67 1.76 3.87
CA CYS A 82 17.38 1.22 4.28
C CYS A 82 17.41 -0.30 4.14
N GLU A 83 17.40 -1.00 5.27
CA GLU A 83 17.47 -2.47 5.33
C GLU A 83 16.18 -3.05 5.88
N ARG A 84 15.73 -4.15 5.29
CA ARG A 84 14.57 -4.91 5.78
C ARG A 84 15.03 -6.31 6.17
N LYS A 85 14.61 -6.75 7.35
CA LYS A 85 14.88 -8.11 7.85
C LYS A 85 13.80 -9.11 7.43
N ASP A 86 12.59 -8.60 7.19
CA ASP A 86 11.43 -9.38 6.74
C ASP A 86 10.48 -8.48 5.93
N LEU A 87 9.43 -9.06 5.39
CA LEU A 87 8.43 -8.38 4.56
C LEU A 87 7.15 -8.01 5.31
N ARG A 88 7.19 -7.96 6.65
CA ARG A 88 6.08 -7.41 7.42
C ARG A 88 6.04 -5.90 7.25
N PHE A 89 4.91 -5.36 6.90
CA PHE A 89 4.70 -3.93 6.69
C PHE A 89 3.26 -3.52 6.95
N GLY A 90 3.01 -2.22 7.11
CA GLY A 90 1.69 -1.63 7.28
C GLY A 90 1.40 -0.65 6.15
N PRO A 91 0.86 -1.12 5.01
CA PRO A 91 0.65 -0.27 3.84
C PRO A 91 -0.45 0.74 4.06
N HIS A 92 -0.29 1.94 3.46
CA HIS A 92 -1.26 3.02 3.43
C HIS A 92 -1.42 3.49 1.97
N GLY A 93 -1.07 4.74 1.63
CA GLY A 93 -1.10 5.22 0.25
C GLY A 93 -0.18 4.43 -0.68
N ILE A 94 -0.60 4.20 -1.91
CA ILE A 94 0.13 3.43 -2.92
C ILE A 94 0.08 4.12 -4.28
N ASP A 95 1.16 3.99 -5.08
CA ASP A 95 1.17 4.43 -6.47
C ASP A 95 1.97 3.47 -7.36
N LEU A 96 1.48 3.27 -8.58
CA LEU A 96 2.07 2.36 -9.56
C LEU A 96 2.43 3.12 -10.84
N ASN A 97 3.70 3.10 -11.21
CA ASN A 97 4.14 3.71 -12.46
C ASN A 97 5.12 2.80 -13.21
N LYS A 98 5.11 2.92 -14.54
CA LYS A 98 6.05 2.24 -15.41
C LYS A 98 7.36 3.04 -15.47
N ARG A 99 8.47 2.40 -15.10
CA ARG A 99 9.81 2.97 -15.20
C ARG A 99 10.28 3.06 -16.65
N TYR A 100 11.35 3.82 -16.90
CA TYR A 100 11.95 3.95 -18.23
C TYR A 100 12.51 2.62 -18.77
N ASP A 101 12.90 1.69 -17.90
CA ASP A 101 13.38 0.35 -18.27
C ASP A 101 12.24 -0.63 -18.59
N GLY A 102 10.99 -0.19 -18.43
CA GLY A 102 9.78 -0.97 -18.70
C GLY A 102 9.24 -1.75 -17.51
N SER A 103 9.96 -1.82 -16.38
CA SER A 103 9.45 -2.44 -15.14
C SER A 103 8.33 -1.61 -14.53
N HIS A 104 7.44 -2.25 -13.75
CA HIS A 104 6.38 -1.56 -13.02
C HIS A 104 6.78 -1.39 -11.57
N GLN A 105 6.97 -0.14 -11.13
CA GLN A 105 7.30 0.20 -9.75
C GLN A 105 6.03 0.55 -8.98
N LEU A 106 5.75 -0.22 -7.94
CA LEU A 106 4.78 0.09 -6.90
C LEU A 106 5.52 0.75 -5.74
N ALA A 107 5.17 1.98 -5.42
CA ALA A 107 5.58 2.66 -4.21
C ALA A 107 4.48 2.52 -3.15
N VAL A 108 4.86 2.29 -1.90
CA VAL A 108 3.95 2.02 -0.79
C VAL A 108 4.38 2.82 0.42
N VAL A 109 3.51 3.67 0.94
CA VAL A 109 3.66 4.27 2.27
C VAL A 109 3.53 3.16 3.30
N ASN A 110 4.49 3.09 4.21
CA ASN A 110 4.55 2.06 5.24
C ASN A 110 4.65 2.67 6.64
N HIS A 111 3.79 2.19 7.56
CA HIS A 111 3.75 2.60 8.96
C HIS A 111 4.27 1.53 9.95
N TYR A 112 4.58 0.33 9.48
CA TYR A 112 4.98 -0.78 10.35
C TYR A 112 6.20 -1.54 9.79
N PRO A 113 7.18 -1.92 10.62
CA PRO A 113 7.34 -1.54 12.03
C PRO A 113 7.81 -0.09 12.21
N GLU A 114 8.33 0.54 11.16
CA GLU A 114 8.86 1.91 11.13
C GLU A 114 8.36 2.63 9.88
N GLU A 115 8.30 3.96 9.93
CA GLU A 115 7.89 4.78 8.79
C GLU A 115 8.89 4.68 7.64
N SER A 116 8.39 4.33 6.48
CA SER A 116 9.19 4.25 5.25
C SER A 116 8.33 4.39 4.00
N VAL A 117 8.98 4.60 2.87
CA VAL A 117 8.41 4.31 1.55
C VAL A 117 9.08 3.04 1.06
N GLU A 118 8.27 2.03 0.77
CA GLU A 118 8.71 0.74 0.25
C GLU A 118 8.53 0.69 -1.26
N PHE A 119 9.48 0.08 -1.96
CA PHE A 119 9.41 -0.09 -3.42
C PHE A 119 9.36 -1.56 -3.79
N PHE A 120 8.38 -1.88 -4.61
CA PHE A 120 8.19 -3.22 -5.15
C PHE A 120 8.13 -3.16 -6.68
N GLU A 121 8.68 -4.18 -7.31
CA GLU A 121 8.43 -4.46 -8.72
C GLU A 121 7.19 -5.34 -8.84
N LEU A 122 6.19 -4.88 -9.57
CA LEU A 122 5.01 -5.67 -9.91
C LEU A 122 5.33 -6.53 -11.14
N VAL A 123 5.29 -7.84 -10.97
CA VAL A 123 5.68 -8.83 -11.99
C VAL A 123 4.50 -9.75 -12.29
N PHE A 124 4.31 -10.06 -13.56
CA PHE A 124 3.38 -11.08 -14.02
C PHE A 124 4.13 -12.27 -14.61
N GLU A 125 3.86 -13.46 -14.08
CA GLU A 125 4.26 -14.75 -14.65
C GLU A 125 2.99 -15.55 -15.00
N GLU A 126 2.55 -16.44 -14.12
CA GLU A 126 1.21 -17.06 -14.19
C GLU A 126 0.16 -16.21 -13.45
N ASN A 127 0.59 -15.47 -12.43
CA ASN A 127 -0.20 -14.54 -11.63
C ASN A 127 0.65 -13.29 -11.33
N TRP A 128 -0.01 -12.21 -10.88
CA TRP A 128 0.66 -11.04 -10.35
C TRP A 128 1.31 -11.34 -9.00
N PHE A 129 2.54 -10.86 -8.80
CA PHE A 129 3.24 -10.86 -7.52
C PHE A 129 4.18 -9.67 -7.43
N LEU A 130 4.65 -9.38 -6.24
CA LEU A 130 5.58 -8.30 -5.94
C LEU A 130 6.96 -8.85 -5.62
N VAL A 131 7.99 -8.14 -6.09
CA VAL A 131 9.39 -8.34 -5.67
C VAL A 131 9.84 -7.07 -4.96
N TRP A 132 10.18 -7.17 -3.67
CA TRP A 132 10.74 -6.03 -2.95
C TRP A 132 12.05 -5.56 -3.58
N ARG A 133 12.17 -4.26 -3.83
CA ARG A 133 13.30 -3.65 -4.53
C ARG A 133 13.97 -2.54 -3.74
N GLY A 134 13.55 -2.27 -2.53
CA GLY A 134 14.18 -1.29 -1.66
C GLY A 134 13.20 -0.46 -0.84
N CYS A 135 13.76 0.41 -0.01
CA CYS A 135 12.99 1.34 0.80
C CYS A 135 13.75 2.64 1.03
N VAL A 136 13.03 3.66 1.48
CA VAL A 136 13.59 4.91 2.01
C VAL A 136 12.96 5.15 3.37
N SER A 137 13.79 5.28 4.40
CA SER A 137 13.32 5.60 5.76
C SER A 137 12.82 7.04 5.83
N VAL A 138 11.73 7.25 6.53
CA VAL A 138 11.15 8.58 6.77
C VAL A 138 11.69 9.13 8.08
N PRO A 139 12.04 10.44 8.17
CA PRO A 139 12.42 11.07 9.43
C PRO A 139 11.36 10.88 10.51
N GLU A 140 11.81 10.67 11.76
CA GLU A 140 10.94 10.29 12.89
C GLU A 140 9.84 11.31 13.22
N GLU A 141 10.02 12.56 12.83
CA GLU A 141 9.03 13.63 13.06
C GLU A 141 7.81 13.59 12.13
N TYR A 142 7.81 12.75 11.10
CA TYR A 142 6.75 12.72 10.10
C TYR A 142 5.93 11.43 10.14
N TYR A 143 4.62 11.59 9.91
CA TYR A 143 3.73 10.54 9.44
C TYR A 143 3.35 10.85 8.00
N ILE A 144 3.76 10.00 7.08
CA ILE A 144 3.42 10.16 5.66
C ILE A 144 2.04 9.56 5.37
N ASN A 145 1.38 10.06 4.32
CA ASN A 145 0.00 9.64 3.99
C ASN A 145 -0.05 8.92 2.67
N ASP A 146 0.37 9.61 1.63
CA ASP A 146 0.24 9.18 0.26
C ASP A 146 1.56 9.36 -0.49
N VAL A 147 1.72 8.68 -1.60
CA VAL A 147 2.93 8.71 -2.43
C VAL A 147 2.56 8.78 -3.90
N THR A 148 3.39 9.45 -4.68
CA THR A 148 3.36 9.32 -6.14
C THR A 148 4.78 9.07 -6.66
N VAL A 149 4.91 8.20 -7.67
CA VAL A 149 6.18 7.78 -8.24
C VAL A 149 6.28 8.10 -9.72
N GLU A 150 7.42 8.63 -10.14
CA GLU A 150 7.70 8.95 -11.54
C GLU A 150 8.42 7.81 -12.26
N SER A 151 8.40 7.84 -13.61
CA SER A 151 9.11 6.85 -14.44
C SER A 151 10.63 6.83 -14.25
N SER A 152 11.21 7.89 -13.69
CA SER A 152 12.61 7.96 -13.25
C SER A 152 12.89 7.10 -12.01
N GLY A 153 11.85 6.78 -11.23
CA GLY A 153 11.93 6.21 -9.89
C GLY A 153 11.93 7.25 -8.77
N SER A 154 11.96 8.55 -9.12
CA SER A 154 11.74 9.63 -8.15
C SER A 154 10.33 9.55 -7.61
N PHE A 155 10.13 9.96 -6.36
CA PHE A 155 8.83 9.92 -5.72
C PHE A 155 8.60 11.18 -4.85
N PHE A 156 7.33 11.44 -4.58
CA PHE A 156 6.88 12.49 -3.66
C PHE A 156 5.91 11.86 -2.67
N THR A 157 5.90 12.35 -1.46
CA THR A 157 4.98 11.88 -0.43
C THR A 157 4.37 13.06 0.32
N THR A 158 3.14 12.90 0.78
CA THR A 158 2.45 13.86 1.62
C THR A 158 2.64 13.51 3.09
N HIS A 159 2.57 14.53 3.94
CA HIS A 159 2.70 14.42 5.39
C HIS A 159 1.33 14.73 6.04
N MET A 160 0.87 13.87 6.94
CA MET A 160 -0.43 14.04 7.61
C MET A 160 -0.37 15.07 8.75
N TYR A 161 0.45 14.77 9.75
CA TYR A 161 0.58 15.55 10.99
C TYR A 161 1.89 15.23 11.72
N PRO A 162 2.41 16.15 12.58
CA PRO A 162 3.58 15.87 13.42
C PRO A 162 3.34 14.71 14.38
N ARG A 163 4.38 13.92 14.68
CA ARG A 163 4.27 12.75 15.57
C ARG A 163 3.95 13.08 17.03
N ASP A 164 4.20 14.30 17.44
CA ASP A 164 3.92 14.80 18.79
C ASP A 164 2.49 15.32 18.98
N ILE A 165 1.65 15.20 17.94
CA ILE A 165 0.25 15.58 18.04
C ILE A 165 -0.47 14.71 19.07
N SER A 166 -1.24 15.34 19.96
CA SER A 166 -2.16 14.66 20.88
C SER A 166 -3.60 14.95 20.47
N ILE A 167 -4.43 13.92 20.46
CA ILE A 167 -5.87 14.06 20.29
C ILE A 167 -6.46 14.40 21.68
N ASN A 168 -7.00 15.60 21.85
CA ASN A 168 -7.72 16.02 23.04
C ASN A 168 -9.22 15.70 22.90
#